data_a81ec7558b9da30570e9256975c5662f
#
_entry.id   a81ec7558b9da30570e9256975c5662f
#
_cell.length_a   1.000
_cell.length_b   1.000
_cell.length_c   1.000
_cell.angle_alpha   90.00
_cell.angle_beta   90.00
_cell.angle_gamma   90.00
#
_symmetry.space_group_name_H-M   'P 1'
#
loop_
_entity.id
_entity.type
_entity.pdbx_description
1 polymer ?
#
loop_
_entity_poly.entity_id
_entity_poly.type
_entity_poly.pdbx_seq_one_letter_code
_entity_poly.pdbx_strand_id
1 'polypeptide(L)'
;MKIELTPSLTQKLLESFPRYAQAFWKVSPKIGRPIPFRLNNPQRICWREMAKQRKAGRPVRQKWLKYRQGGISTFACAVMQHGAMTDVGCVSLSVADKQDLPRQWIRRALNWLEQTPESVRPVVSAASQLELYFAALGSRYYIGSAEGKTPGMGYTIRRFHASEVAMWLHPIDVLDDLMPAIPHDPDTWVIFESTGEMVGDYWHNAWWASRRGEDDYTALFLPWFVHEDYTEPADALGGLTEREKDLVAVADQWAKDFPEHAAMIGFDGLTDEQLMWRRISLNGVPFLGDEDAWACKYPSTPEEAFLAGGRQLFTPDQVVEAMRTLREPVWRGNIVPGKNPLHFSLDENASGFMLVWEDPDPRYHYAIGADCQWGEREKSDFDVAYVECLETGKVCARARGHFPLPTWGRVLAAMGYHYNTAPLAPERNARAATALMPLLLGNVGDWRYPNVWVRTDDVAMKGHRPQDYGWLTTDQSKGEIVQYAQSATLRGDFDWCDELAVQEMQSFVVRDDGTWGSPEGANDDCVMARMITGYVAHKLRGTTELHSEPQRIVYRMPTLRERVAAMIFADEDEGEDEW
;
A
#
# COMPACT_ATOMS: atom_id res chain seq x y z
N MET A 1 -48.04 15.57 18.62
CA MET A 1 -48.27 16.67 17.67
C MET A 1 -47.89 16.13 16.28
N LYS A 2 -48.86 15.86 15.40
CA LYS A 2 -48.59 15.50 13.99
C LYS A 2 -48.13 16.80 13.32
N ILE A 3 -46.85 16.86 12.95
CA ILE A 3 -46.34 17.97 12.14
C ILE A 3 -46.84 17.68 10.71
N GLU A 4 -47.79 18.48 10.25
CA GLU A 4 -48.18 18.48 8.84
C GLU A 4 -47.05 19.11 8.02
N LEU A 5 -46.38 18.29 7.20
CA LEU A 5 -45.34 18.74 6.30
C LEU A 5 -45.95 19.46 5.11
N THR A 6 -45.67 20.75 4.97
CA THR A 6 -46.04 21.48 3.75
C THR A 6 -45.19 20.97 2.56
N PRO A 7 -45.70 21.01 1.29
CA PRO A 7 -44.93 20.56 0.11
C PRO A 7 -43.53 21.21 0.02
N SER A 8 -43.44 22.53 0.32
CA SER A 8 -42.14 23.25 0.30
C SER A 8 -41.18 22.76 1.38
N LEU A 9 -41.68 22.41 2.58
CA LEU A 9 -40.85 21.86 3.65
C LEU A 9 -40.40 20.44 3.33
N THR A 10 -41.31 19.62 2.78
CA THR A 10 -41.02 18.27 2.33
C THR A 10 -39.88 18.26 1.30
N GLN A 11 -39.96 19.12 0.29
CA GLN A 11 -38.93 19.22 -0.73
C GLN A 11 -37.56 19.63 -0.14
N LYS A 12 -37.53 20.63 0.74
CA LYS A 12 -36.29 21.05 1.43
C LYS A 12 -35.69 19.96 2.31
N LEU A 13 -36.49 19.08 2.87
CA LEU A 13 -36.03 17.92 3.64
C LEU A 13 -35.47 16.84 2.70
N LEU A 14 -36.15 16.51 1.60
CA LEU A 14 -35.71 15.53 0.63
C LEU A 14 -34.38 15.91 -0.05
N GLU A 15 -34.17 17.20 -0.32
CA GLU A 15 -32.95 17.73 -0.97
C GLU A 15 -31.74 17.82 -0.04
N SER A 16 -31.94 17.71 1.29
CA SER A 16 -30.85 17.89 2.26
C SER A 16 -30.70 16.69 3.20
N PHE A 17 -29.74 15.83 2.91
CA PHE A 17 -29.46 14.67 3.76
C PHE A 17 -29.37 15.01 5.27
N PRO A 18 -28.59 16.02 5.75
CA PRO A 18 -28.53 16.30 7.19
C PRO A 18 -29.87 16.67 7.82
N ARG A 19 -30.69 17.41 7.09
CA ARG A 19 -32.05 17.79 7.57
C ARG A 19 -32.97 16.57 7.58
N TYR A 20 -32.91 15.74 6.54
CA TYR A 20 -33.69 14.53 6.44
C TYR A 20 -33.34 13.53 7.56
N ALA A 21 -32.06 13.25 7.73
CA ALA A 21 -31.57 12.33 8.75
C ALA A 21 -31.95 12.80 10.16
N GLN A 22 -31.74 14.09 10.47
CA GLN A 22 -32.09 14.66 11.77
C GLN A 22 -33.61 14.64 12.05
N ALA A 23 -34.43 14.87 11.02
CA ALA A 23 -35.88 14.90 11.16
C ALA A 23 -36.50 13.53 11.37
N PHE A 24 -35.95 12.48 10.70
CA PHE A 24 -36.64 11.21 10.60
C PHE A 24 -35.86 10.03 11.18
N TRP A 25 -34.52 10.05 11.17
CA TRP A 25 -33.72 8.91 11.54
C TRP A 25 -33.13 9.02 12.95
N LYS A 26 -32.90 7.86 13.55
CA LYS A 26 -32.22 7.75 14.82
C LYS A 26 -31.01 6.83 14.67
N VAL A 27 -29.98 7.12 15.45
CA VAL A 27 -28.78 6.31 15.61
C VAL A 27 -28.64 5.88 17.07
N SER A 28 -28.06 4.71 17.29
CA SER A 28 -27.73 4.24 18.62
C SER A 28 -26.36 4.79 19.02
N PRO A 29 -26.26 5.64 20.04
CA PRO A 29 -24.98 6.06 20.59
C PRO A 29 -24.29 4.87 21.28
N LYS A 30 -23.01 5.02 21.65
CA LYS A 30 -22.27 4.00 22.41
C LYS A 30 -22.97 3.66 23.75
N ILE A 31 -23.55 4.65 24.38
CA ILE A 31 -24.25 4.55 25.67
C ILE A 31 -25.59 5.23 25.55
N GLY A 32 -26.67 4.60 26.04
CA GLY A 32 -27.99 5.20 26.16
C GLY A 32 -28.99 4.74 25.10
N ARG A 33 -30.06 5.54 24.93
CA ARG A 33 -31.17 5.25 24.00
C ARG A 33 -30.89 5.86 22.62
N PRO A 34 -31.51 5.33 21.56
CA PRO A 34 -31.41 5.93 20.22
C PRO A 34 -31.76 7.41 20.20
N ILE A 35 -30.89 8.21 19.61
CA ILE A 35 -31.00 9.68 19.48
C ILE A 35 -31.26 10.08 18.02
N PRO A 36 -31.84 11.26 17.73
CA PRO A 36 -31.94 11.78 16.37
C PRO A 36 -30.59 11.78 15.67
N PHE A 37 -30.56 11.43 14.40
CA PHE A 37 -29.32 11.40 13.62
C PHE A 37 -28.86 12.83 13.30
N ARG A 38 -28.18 13.43 14.23
CA ARG A 38 -27.43 14.68 14.02
C ARG A 38 -26.01 14.34 13.64
N LEU A 39 -25.48 15.05 12.64
CA LEU A 39 -24.08 14.85 12.25
C LEU A 39 -23.14 15.28 13.39
N ASN A 40 -22.27 14.37 13.81
CA ASN A 40 -21.17 14.70 14.71
C ASN A 40 -20.08 15.50 13.97
N ASN A 41 -19.10 16.02 14.68
CA ASN A 41 -18.08 16.88 14.10
C ASN A 41 -17.33 16.27 12.90
N PRO A 42 -16.78 15.04 12.94
CA PRO A 42 -16.13 14.44 11.78
C PRO A 42 -17.08 14.24 10.59
N GLN A 43 -18.33 13.88 10.82
CA GLN A 43 -19.35 13.77 9.76
C GLN A 43 -19.69 15.13 9.14
N ARG A 44 -19.70 16.21 9.94
CA ARG A 44 -19.89 17.60 9.45
C ARG A 44 -18.74 18.02 8.54
N ILE A 45 -17.50 17.65 8.89
CA ILE A 45 -16.32 17.90 8.06
C ILE A 45 -16.48 17.19 6.70
N CYS A 46 -16.78 15.87 6.71
CA CYS A 46 -17.01 15.10 5.48
C CYS A 46 -18.13 15.72 4.62
N TRP A 47 -19.27 16.02 5.23
CA TRP A 47 -20.39 16.61 4.52
C TRP A 47 -20.06 17.96 3.87
N ARG A 48 -19.30 18.81 4.58
CA ARG A 48 -18.85 20.10 4.05
C ARG A 48 -18.00 19.94 2.80
N GLU A 49 -17.04 19.02 2.79
CA GLU A 49 -16.18 18.80 1.64
C GLU A 49 -16.95 18.21 0.44
N MET A 50 -17.89 17.29 0.69
CA MET A 50 -18.82 16.84 -0.34
C MET A 50 -19.67 17.98 -0.90
N ALA A 51 -20.19 18.86 -0.05
CA ALA A 51 -20.99 20.01 -0.45
C ALA A 51 -20.17 21.01 -1.28
N LYS A 52 -18.88 21.20 -0.99
CA LYS A 52 -17.97 22.05 -1.80
C LYS A 52 -17.83 21.51 -3.23
N GLN A 53 -17.62 20.20 -3.40
CA GLN A 53 -17.51 19.59 -4.72
C GLN A 53 -18.82 19.74 -5.52
N ARG A 54 -19.97 19.45 -4.89
CA ARG A 54 -21.28 19.63 -5.51
C ARG A 54 -21.55 21.08 -5.92
N LYS A 55 -21.26 22.03 -5.05
CA LYS A 55 -21.43 23.46 -5.35
C LYS A 55 -20.57 23.93 -6.52
N ALA A 56 -19.42 23.29 -6.71
CA ALA A 56 -18.53 23.53 -7.85
C ALA A 56 -18.95 22.80 -9.14
N GLY A 57 -20.11 22.10 -9.14
CA GLY A 57 -20.58 21.32 -10.29
C GLY A 57 -19.71 20.11 -10.61
N ARG A 58 -18.96 19.60 -9.62
CA ARG A 58 -18.09 18.44 -9.78
C ARG A 58 -18.69 17.18 -9.15
N PRO A 59 -18.37 15.98 -9.65
CA PRO A 59 -18.70 14.75 -8.96
C PRO A 59 -18.12 14.76 -7.54
N VAL A 60 -18.80 14.07 -6.62
CA VAL A 60 -18.25 13.83 -5.29
C VAL A 60 -17.25 12.66 -5.41
N ARG A 61 -15.99 12.95 -5.15
CA ARG A 61 -14.88 11.99 -5.15
C ARG A 61 -14.08 12.22 -3.86
N GLN A 62 -14.21 11.28 -2.89
CA GLN A 62 -13.67 11.47 -1.55
C GLN A 62 -12.93 10.21 -1.08
N LYS A 63 -11.78 10.37 -0.44
CA LYS A 63 -11.06 9.32 0.29
C LYS A 63 -10.84 9.78 1.73
N TRP A 64 -11.49 9.09 2.68
CA TRP A 64 -11.48 9.47 4.10
C TRP A 64 -10.60 8.52 4.92
N LEU A 65 -9.45 9.01 5.36
CA LEU A 65 -8.61 8.35 6.35
C LEU A 65 -9.11 8.75 7.74
N LYS A 66 -9.55 7.78 8.51
CA LYS A 66 -10.29 8.01 9.77
C LYS A 66 -9.73 7.19 10.93
N TYR A 67 -9.99 7.66 12.14
CA TYR A 67 -9.85 6.87 13.36
C TYR A 67 -11.05 5.90 13.55
N ARG A 68 -10.89 4.92 14.45
CA ARG A 68 -11.94 3.94 14.76
C ARG A 68 -13.12 4.55 15.50
N GLN A 69 -14.32 4.03 15.21
CA GLN A 69 -15.59 4.34 15.90
C GLN A 69 -16.07 5.80 15.82
N GLY A 70 -15.60 6.58 14.85
CA GLY A 70 -16.09 7.97 14.61
C GLY A 70 -17.46 8.07 13.94
N GLY A 71 -18.14 6.93 13.67
CA GLY A 71 -19.46 6.90 13.04
C GLY A 71 -19.46 7.18 11.53
N ILE A 72 -18.30 7.18 10.89
CA ILE A 72 -18.11 7.55 9.47
C ILE A 72 -18.77 6.57 8.53
N SER A 73 -18.56 5.24 8.71
CA SER A 73 -19.21 4.22 7.87
C SER A 73 -20.75 4.27 7.99
N THR A 74 -21.27 4.54 9.20
CA THR A 74 -22.70 4.75 9.42
C THR A 74 -23.23 5.97 8.64
N PHE A 75 -22.49 7.07 8.66
CA PHE A 75 -22.79 8.28 7.91
C PHE A 75 -22.77 8.02 6.39
N ALA A 76 -21.74 7.38 5.87
CA ALA A 76 -21.64 7.06 4.45
C ALA A 76 -22.80 6.17 3.97
N CYS A 77 -23.11 5.08 4.70
CA CYS A 77 -24.29 4.24 4.40
C CYS A 77 -25.59 5.04 4.41
N ALA A 78 -25.78 5.95 5.36
CA ALA A 78 -26.97 6.78 5.44
C ALA A 78 -27.09 7.73 4.24
N VAL A 79 -25.98 8.30 3.78
CA VAL A 79 -25.93 9.12 2.56
C VAL A 79 -26.29 8.32 1.31
N MET A 80 -25.78 7.07 1.19
CA MET A 80 -26.12 6.16 0.08
C MET A 80 -27.61 5.83 0.08
N GLN A 81 -28.17 5.45 1.25
CA GLN A 81 -29.58 5.15 1.39
C GLN A 81 -30.48 6.35 1.09
N HIS A 82 -30.11 7.54 1.58
CA HIS A 82 -30.86 8.75 1.29
C HIS A 82 -30.99 8.98 -0.21
N GLY A 83 -29.90 8.84 -0.97
CA GLY A 83 -29.96 8.97 -2.42
C GLY A 83 -30.85 7.95 -3.10
N ALA A 84 -30.81 6.70 -2.68
CA ALA A 84 -31.72 5.69 -3.22
C ALA A 84 -33.21 5.96 -2.88
N MET A 85 -33.48 6.66 -1.79
CA MET A 85 -34.84 7.00 -1.33
C MET A 85 -35.38 8.31 -1.92
N THR A 86 -34.53 9.19 -2.44
CA THR A 86 -34.93 10.55 -2.85
C THR A 86 -34.66 10.85 -4.32
N ASP A 87 -33.65 10.20 -4.93
CA ASP A 87 -33.21 10.54 -6.28
C ASP A 87 -33.75 9.52 -7.29
N VAL A 88 -34.42 9.99 -8.34
CA VAL A 88 -34.99 9.13 -9.40
C VAL A 88 -33.86 8.42 -10.16
N GLY A 89 -34.00 7.12 -10.34
CA GLY A 89 -33.04 6.29 -11.05
C GLY A 89 -31.69 6.12 -10.33
N CYS A 90 -31.58 6.45 -9.05
CA CYS A 90 -30.35 6.35 -8.31
C CYS A 90 -30.06 4.89 -7.92
N VAL A 91 -28.97 4.33 -8.43
CA VAL A 91 -28.41 3.09 -7.94
C VAL A 91 -27.29 3.43 -6.97
N SER A 92 -27.51 3.10 -5.69
CA SER A 92 -26.52 3.25 -4.62
C SER A 92 -25.95 1.89 -4.27
N LEU A 93 -24.63 1.81 -4.06
CA LEU A 93 -23.91 0.61 -3.65
C LEU A 93 -23.00 0.90 -2.46
N SER A 94 -23.09 0.11 -1.40
CA SER A 94 -22.08 0.08 -0.32
C SER A 94 -21.40 -1.28 -0.29
N VAL A 95 -20.08 -1.30 -0.23
CA VAL A 95 -19.27 -2.51 -0.15
C VAL A 95 -18.51 -2.51 1.17
N ALA A 96 -18.75 -3.54 1.99
CA ALA A 96 -18.07 -3.78 3.27
C ALA A 96 -16.85 -4.69 3.08
N ASP A 97 -15.93 -4.71 4.04
CA ASP A 97 -14.79 -5.63 4.07
C ASP A 97 -15.23 -7.10 4.22
N LYS A 98 -16.12 -7.41 5.17
CA LYS A 98 -16.52 -8.78 5.55
C LYS A 98 -17.93 -9.16 5.12
N GLN A 99 -18.14 -10.46 4.88
CA GLN A 99 -19.43 -11.01 4.43
C GLN A 99 -20.60 -10.86 5.42
N ASP A 100 -20.33 -10.71 6.72
CA ASP A 100 -21.37 -10.59 7.73
C ASP A 100 -21.94 -9.17 7.90
N LEU A 101 -21.18 -8.14 7.53
CA LEU A 101 -21.56 -6.74 7.69
C LEU A 101 -22.75 -6.32 6.79
N PRO A 102 -22.88 -6.75 5.54
CA PRO A 102 -24.01 -6.38 4.68
C PRO A 102 -25.37 -6.67 5.31
N ARG A 103 -25.51 -7.80 6.03
CA ARG A 103 -26.77 -8.15 6.71
C ARG A 103 -27.11 -7.20 7.87
N GLN A 104 -26.10 -6.69 8.56
CA GLN A 104 -26.29 -5.70 9.64
C GLN A 104 -26.67 -4.34 9.05
N TRP A 105 -26.06 -3.98 7.93
CA TRP A 105 -26.32 -2.71 7.27
C TRP A 105 -27.71 -2.66 6.63
N ILE A 106 -28.16 -3.76 6.00
CA ILE A 106 -29.54 -3.82 5.46
C ILE A 106 -30.60 -3.72 6.57
N ARG A 107 -30.37 -4.33 7.75
CA ARG A 107 -31.25 -4.18 8.91
C ARG A 107 -31.31 -2.74 9.39
N ARG A 108 -30.18 -2.05 9.42
CA ARG A 108 -30.13 -0.62 9.74
C ARG A 108 -30.88 0.21 8.72
N ALA A 109 -30.68 -0.08 7.44
CA ALA A 109 -31.37 0.58 6.34
C ALA A 109 -32.88 0.41 6.42
N LEU A 110 -33.37 -0.79 6.72
CA LEU A 110 -34.79 -1.06 6.95
C LEU A 110 -35.33 -0.29 8.16
N ASN A 111 -34.59 -0.26 9.27
CA ASN A 111 -34.98 0.50 10.45
C ASN A 111 -35.11 2.01 10.16
N TRP A 112 -34.19 2.61 9.42
CA TRP A 112 -34.30 4.01 9.00
C TRP A 112 -35.48 4.26 8.05
N LEU A 113 -35.75 3.32 7.16
CA LEU A 113 -36.91 3.37 6.28
C LEU A 113 -38.22 3.35 7.08
N GLU A 114 -38.34 2.47 8.09
CA GLU A 114 -39.51 2.40 8.98
C GLU A 114 -39.72 3.66 9.82
N GLN A 115 -38.64 4.33 10.23
CA GLN A 115 -38.69 5.60 10.94
C GLN A 115 -39.15 6.77 10.06
N THR A 116 -39.04 6.64 8.75
CA THR A 116 -39.45 7.65 7.80
C THR A 116 -40.98 7.69 7.70
N PRO A 117 -41.63 8.87 7.87
CA PRO A 117 -43.09 9.02 7.79
C PRO A 117 -43.64 8.53 6.43
N GLU A 118 -44.78 7.87 6.42
CA GLU A 118 -45.42 7.34 5.20
C GLU A 118 -45.60 8.37 4.10
N SER A 119 -45.82 9.63 4.48
CA SER A 119 -46.02 10.75 3.55
C SER A 119 -44.80 11.10 2.72
N VAL A 120 -43.59 10.65 3.13
CA VAL A 120 -42.31 10.90 2.43
C VAL A 120 -41.49 9.64 2.19
N ARG A 121 -41.95 8.51 2.73
CA ARG A 121 -41.29 7.22 2.59
C ARG A 121 -41.61 6.60 1.23
N PRO A 122 -40.60 6.29 0.39
CA PRO A 122 -40.83 5.57 -0.84
C PRO A 122 -41.31 4.14 -0.53
N VAL A 123 -42.19 3.61 -1.39
CA VAL A 123 -42.66 2.23 -1.27
C VAL A 123 -41.56 1.28 -1.69
N VAL A 124 -41.22 0.34 -0.81
CA VAL A 124 -40.31 -0.76 -1.13
C VAL A 124 -41.07 -1.78 -1.96
N SER A 125 -40.65 -1.99 -3.19
CA SER A 125 -41.25 -2.95 -4.12
C SER A 125 -40.62 -4.33 -3.99
N ALA A 126 -39.34 -4.41 -3.61
CA ALA A 126 -38.69 -5.66 -3.27
C ALA A 126 -37.57 -5.37 -2.23
N ALA A 127 -37.41 -6.29 -1.28
CA ALA A 127 -36.34 -6.31 -0.32
C ALA A 127 -35.72 -7.70 -0.26
N SER A 128 -34.39 -7.75 -0.28
CA SER A 128 -33.61 -8.97 -0.06
C SER A 128 -32.64 -8.79 1.09
N GLN A 129 -31.80 -9.78 1.34
CA GLN A 129 -30.73 -9.64 2.34
C GLN A 129 -29.65 -8.63 1.96
N LEU A 130 -29.61 -8.16 0.70
CA LEU A 130 -28.57 -7.32 0.13
C LEU A 130 -29.10 -6.12 -0.67
N GLU A 131 -30.44 -5.98 -0.83
CA GLU A 131 -31.03 -4.98 -1.71
C GLU A 131 -32.33 -4.41 -1.16
N LEU A 132 -32.51 -3.10 -1.32
CA LEU A 132 -33.81 -2.39 -1.26
C LEU A 132 -34.11 -1.81 -2.63
N TYR A 133 -35.26 -2.17 -3.22
CA TYR A 133 -35.72 -1.67 -4.51
C TYR A 133 -36.96 -0.80 -4.37
N PHE A 134 -36.93 0.39 -4.97
CA PHE A 134 -37.97 1.39 -4.98
C PHE A 134 -38.48 1.59 -6.41
N ALA A 135 -39.44 0.75 -6.85
CA ALA A 135 -39.87 0.72 -8.25
C ALA A 135 -40.44 2.06 -8.74
N ALA A 136 -41.18 2.79 -7.89
CA ALA A 136 -41.74 4.09 -8.25
C ALA A 136 -40.68 5.15 -8.58
N LEU A 137 -39.48 5.03 -8.02
CA LEU A 137 -38.33 5.88 -8.30
C LEU A 137 -37.38 5.26 -9.32
N GLY A 138 -37.51 3.97 -9.64
CA GLY A 138 -36.51 3.24 -10.42
C GLY A 138 -35.15 3.15 -9.73
N SER A 139 -35.10 3.34 -8.42
CA SER A 139 -33.87 3.45 -7.62
C SER A 139 -33.63 2.22 -6.77
N ARG A 140 -32.38 2.02 -6.35
CA ARG A 140 -31.94 0.84 -5.58
C ARG A 140 -30.84 1.17 -4.59
N TYR A 141 -30.84 0.45 -3.47
CA TYR A 141 -29.70 0.44 -2.56
C TYR A 141 -29.20 -1.00 -2.39
N TYR A 142 -28.02 -1.25 -2.91
CA TYR A 142 -27.31 -2.51 -2.75
C TYR A 142 -26.26 -2.42 -1.64
N ILE A 143 -26.08 -3.54 -0.94
CA ILE A 143 -25.00 -3.68 0.05
C ILE A 143 -24.31 -5.02 -0.22
N GLY A 144 -22.99 -4.96 -0.49
CA GLY A 144 -22.16 -6.12 -0.76
C GLY A 144 -20.94 -6.21 0.15
N SER A 145 -20.09 -7.19 -0.08
CA SER A 145 -18.78 -7.31 0.55
C SER A 145 -17.68 -7.54 -0.48
N ALA A 146 -16.48 -7.11 -0.14
CA ALA A 146 -15.28 -7.31 -0.97
C ALA A 146 -14.84 -8.78 -1.03
N GLU A 147 -15.22 -9.61 -0.04
CA GLU A 147 -14.93 -11.06 -0.01
C GLU A 147 -15.86 -11.90 -0.87
N GLY A 148 -16.95 -11.34 -1.41
CA GLY A 148 -17.99 -12.07 -2.14
C GLY A 148 -18.11 -11.64 -3.60
N LYS A 149 -19.10 -12.22 -4.30
CA LYS A 149 -19.52 -11.67 -5.59
C LYS A 149 -20.09 -10.28 -5.36
N THR A 150 -19.50 -9.29 -5.98
CA THR A 150 -19.91 -7.89 -5.82
C THR A 150 -21.28 -7.69 -6.47
N PRO A 151 -22.31 -7.29 -5.70
CA PRO A 151 -23.60 -6.96 -6.27
C PRO A 151 -23.52 -5.68 -7.10
N GLY A 152 -24.42 -5.52 -8.05
CA GLY A 152 -24.52 -4.28 -8.85
C GLY A 152 -23.89 -4.35 -10.25
N MET A 153 -23.27 -5.46 -10.61
CA MET A 153 -22.81 -5.68 -11.99
C MET A 153 -24.01 -5.62 -12.97
N GLY A 154 -23.85 -4.77 -14.01
CA GLY A 154 -24.89 -4.53 -15.02
C GLY A 154 -25.78 -3.32 -14.78
N TYR A 155 -25.55 -2.55 -13.72
CA TYR A 155 -26.20 -1.26 -13.47
C TYR A 155 -25.22 -0.10 -13.53
N THR A 156 -25.68 1.06 -13.97
CA THR A 156 -24.94 2.31 -13.80
C THR A 156 -25.07 2.77 -12.35
N ILE A 157 -23.95 2.78 -11.63
CA ILE A 157 -23.90 3.15 -10.22
C ILE A 157 -23.72 4.67 -10.10
N ARG A 158 -24.66 5.33 -9.42
CA ARG A 158 -24.57 6.77 -9.18
C ARG A 158 -23.95 7.13 -7.84
N ARG A 159 -24.10 6.27 -6.83
CA ARG A 159 -23.52 6.46 -5.50
C ARG A 159 -22.80 5.20 -5.07
N PHE A 160 -21.52 5.33 -4.81
CA PHE A 160 -20.67 4.23 -4.38
C PHE A 160 -19.98 4.57 -3.07
N HIS A 161 -20.00 3.61 -2.14
CA HIS A 161 -19.31 3.67 -0.88
C HIS A 161 -18.51 2.39 -0.66
N ALA A 162 -17.19 2.51 -0.54
CA ALA A 162 -16.25 1.46 -0.19
C ALA A 162 -15.80 1.66 1.25
N SER A 163 -16.11 0.71 2.13
CA SER A 163 -15.85 0.81 3.57
C SER A 163 -14.71 -0.11 3.98
N GLU A 164 -13.81 0.40 4.84
CA GLU A 164 -12.63 -0.29 5.35
C GLU A 164 -11.75 -0.87 4.24
N VAL A 165 -11.44 -0.03 3.24
CA VAL A 165 -10.72 -0.45 2.03
C VAL A 165 -9.32 -1.02 2.33
N ALA A 166 -8.66 -0.56 3.40
CA ALA A 166 -7.40 -1.13 3.87
C ALA A 166 -7.51 -2.61 4.28
N MET A 167 -8.73 -3.07 4.64
CA MET A 167 -9.00 -4.44 5.05
C MET A 167 -9.39 -5.37 3.89
N TRP A 168 -9.51 -4.84 2.67
CA TRP A 168 -9.90 -5.66 1.53
C TRP A 168 -8.73 -6.53 1.08
N LEU A 169 -8.98 -7.83 0.92
CA LEU A 169 -7.98 -8.79 0.50
C LEU A 169 -7.45 -8.52 -0.92
N HIS A 170 -8.35 -8.19 -1.84
CA HIS A 170 -8.06 -7.92 -3.24
C HIS A 170 -8.71 -6.62 -3.70
N PRO A 171 -8.28 -5.43 -3.16
CA PRO A 171 -8.95 -4.16 -3.45
C PRO A 171 -8.92 -3.78 -4.92
N ILE A 172 -7.82 -4.06 -5.63
CA ILE A 172 -7.67 -3.74 -7.05
C ILE A 172 -8.68 -4.53 -7.88
N ASP A 173 -8.80 -5.84 -7.67
CA ASP A 173 -9.72 -6.70 -8.44
C ASP A 173 -11.18 -6.27 -8.27
N VAL A 174 -11.57 -5.98 -7.02
CA VAL A 174 -12.94 -5.53 -6.72
C VAL A 174 -13.24 -4.19 -7.37
N LEU A 175 -12.26 -3.27 -7.36
CA LEU A 175 -12.44 -1.94 -7.92
C LEU A 175 -12.37 -1.93 -9.45
N ASP A 176 -11.54 -2.75 -10.06
CA ASP A 176 -11.47 -2.92 -11.53
C ASP A 176 -12.81 -3.39 -12.10
N ASP A 177 -13.53 -4.23 -11.35
CA ASP A 177 -14.87 -4.69 -11.75
C ASP A 177 -15.96 -3.60 -11.55
N LEU A 178 -15.83 -2.74 -10.54
CA LEU A 178 -16.88 -1.78 -10.14
C LEU A 178 -16.73 -0.40 -10.76
N MET A 179 -15.52 0.13 -10.82
CA MET A 179 -15.29 1.52 -11.23
C MET A 179 -15.76 1.84 -12.65
N PRO A 180 -15.67 0.92 -13.64
CA PRO A 180 -16.23 1.16 -14.97
C PRO A 180 -17.76 1.37 -15.00
N ALA A 181 -18.49 0.88 -13.99
CA ALA A 181 -19.94 1.08 -13.87
C ALA A 181 -20.33 2.44 -13.29
N ILE A 182 -19.35 3.26 -12.88
CA ILE A 182 -19.55 4.58 -12.24
C ILE A 182 -19.15 5.69 -13.21
N PRO A 183 -20.11 6.42 -13.81
CA PRO A 183 -19.77 7.51 -14.73
C PRO A 183 -19.08 8.67 -14.01
N HIS A 184 -18.26 9.40 -14.75
CA HIS A 184 -17.69 10.66 -14.29
C HIS A 184 -18.66 11.82 -14.60
N ASP A 185 -19.71 11.92 -13.79
CA ASP A 185 -20.82 12.86 -13.93
C ASP A 185 -21.01 13.63 -12.61
N PRO A 186 -21.37 14.93 -12.64
CA PRO A 186 -21.59 15.76 -11.46
C PRO A 186 -22.56 15.15 -10.43
N ASP A 187 -23.52 14.32 -10.86
CA ASP A 187 -24.47 13.67 -9.99
C ASP A 187 -23.95 12.34 -9.38
N THR A 188 -22.71 11.94 -9.67
CA THR A 188 -22.12 10.74 -9.12
C THR A 188 -21.30 11.00 -7.86
N TRP A 189 -21.41 10.09 -6.90
CA TRP A 189 -20.75 10.18 -5.61
C TRP A 189 -19.95 8.90 -5.36
N VAL A 190 -18.67 9.03 -5.12
CA VAL A 190 -17.77 7.93 -4.75
C VAL A 190 -17.05 8.30 -3.46
N ILE A 191 -17.23 7.45 -2.47
CA ILE A 191 -16.66 7.61 -1.14
C ILE A 191 -15.89 6.34 -0.79
N PHE A 192 -14.59 6.47 -0.58
CA PHE A 192 -13.74 5.48 0.04
C PHE A 192 -13.49 5.89 1.48
N GLU A 193 -13.57 4.97 2.42
CA GLU A 193 -13.19 5.25 3.79
C GLU A 193 -12.52 4.04 4.44
N SER A 194 -11.50 4.31 5.23
CA SER A 194 -10.83 3.29 6.03
C SER A 194 -10.07 3.91 7.21
N THR A 195 -9.82 3.10 8.24
CA THR A 195 -8.65 3.29 9.10
C THR A 195 -7.40 3.04 8.28
N GLY A 196 -6.25 3.58 8.69
CA GLY A 196 -4.97 3.12 8.17
C GLY A 196 -4.65 1.72 8.73
N GLU A 197 -3.94 0.92 7.96
CA GLU A 197 -3.41 -0.36 8.42
C GLU A 197 -1.92 -0.41 8.21
N MET A 198 -1.43 -0.32 6.99
CA MET A 198 -0.01 -0.49 6.72
C MET A 198 0.53 0.53 5.73
N VAL A 199 1.77 0.93 5.95
CA VAL A 199 2.52 1.71 4.96
C VAL A 199 2.74 0.82 3.73
N GLY A 200 2.45 1.37 2.54
CA GLY A 200 2.68 0.69 1.26
C GLY A 200 1.52 -0.19 0.78
N ASP A 201 0.48 -0.42 1.58
CA ASP A 201 -0.73 -1.11 1.10
C ASP A 201 -1.48 -0.28 0.05
N TYR A 202 -2.50 -0.89 -0.57
CA TYR A 202 -3.34 -0.20 -1.57
C TYR A 202 -3.94 1.10 -1.02
N TRP A 203 -4.47 1.08 0.23
CA TRP A 203 -5.14 2.23 0.81
C TRP A 203 -4.18 3.38 1.11
N HIS A 204 -3.00 3.06 1.67
CA HIS A 204 -1.92 4.02 1.88
C HIS A 204 -1.56 4.72 0.57
N ASN A 205 -1.21 3.95 -0.46
CA ASN A 205 -0.79 4.49 -1.75
C ASN A 205 -1.90 5.32 -2.41
N ALA A 206 -3.14 4.82 -2.40
CA ALA A 206 -4.29 5.50 -2.99
C ALA A 206 -4.67 6.79 -2.25
N TRP A 207 -4.57 6.82 -0.91
CA TRP A 207 -4.88 8.02 -0.13
C TRP A 207 -3.81 9.11 -0.32
N TRP A 208 -2.52 8.72 -0.28
CA TRP A 208 -1.42 9.66 -0.49
C TRP A 208 -1.35 10.19 -1.92
N ALA A 209 -1.66 9.38 -2.93
CA ALA A 209 -1.80 9.85 -4.31
C ALA A 209 -2.84 10.97 -4.43
N SER A 210 -4.02 10.78 -3.82
CA SER A 210 -5.05 11.86 -3.76
C SER A 210 -4.56 13.08 -2.96
N ARG A 211 -3.82 12.87 -1.87
CA ARG A 211 -3.27 13.96 -1.06
C ARG A 211 -2.26 14.82 -1.84
N ARG A 212 -1.50 14.20 -2.74
CA ARG A 212 -0.57 14.90 -3.66
C ARG A 212 -1.26 15.49 -4.90
N GLY A 213 -2.58 15.21 -5.09
CA GLY A 213 -3.33 15.70 -6.25
C GLY A 213 -3.06 14.92 -7.54
N GLU A 214 -2.67 13.66 -7.44
CA GLU A 214 -2.37 12.78 -8.58
C GLU A 214 -3.64 12.18 -9.21
N ASP A 215 -4.79 12.32 -8.54
CA ASP A 215 -6.11 11.90 -9.03
C ASP A 215 -7.17 12.98 -8.75
N ASP A 216 -8.43 12.72 -9.11
CA ASP A 216 -9.55 13.64 -8.94
C ASP A 216 -10.26 13.55 -7.57
N TYR A 217 -9.71 12.75 -6.64
CA TYR A 217 -10.27 12.59 -5.31
C TYR A 217 -9.75 13.65 -4.33
N THR A 218 -10.62 14.03 -3.40
CA THR A 218 -10.23 14.82 -2.23
C THR A 218 -9.86 13.86 -1.09
N ALA A 219 -8.58 13.84 -0.73
CA ALA A 219 -8.11 13.14 0.45
C ALA A 219 -8.44 13.93 1.71
N LEU A 220 -9.17 13.32 2.62
CA LEU A 220 -9.55 13.92 3.90
C LEU A 220 -9.02 13.05 5.04
N PHE A 221 -8.25 13.65 5.94
CA PHE A 221 -7.83 13.04 7.18
C PHE A 221 -8.69 13.53 8.34
N LEU A 222 -9.20 12.62 9.15
CA LEU A 222 -10.01 12.89 10.33
C LEU A 222 -9.22 12.46 11.57
N PRO A 223 -8.56 13.39 12.27
CA PRO A 223 -7.87 13.07 13.52
C PRO A 223 -8.88 12.78 14.64
N TRP A 224 -8.49 11.99 15.64
CA TRP A 224 -9.37 11.57 16.72
C TRP A 224 -9.95 12.74 17.52
N PHE A 225 -9.18 13.81 17.69
CA PHE A 225 -9.54 14.95 18.53
C PHE A 225 -10.63 15.86 17.95
N VAL A 226 -11.05 15.65 16.71
CA VAL A 226 -12.20 16.37 16.16
C VAL A 226 -13.54 15.82 16.67
N HIS A 227 -13.54 14.67 17.38
CA HIS A 227 -14.75 14.06 17.91
C HIS A 227 -15.15 14.69 19.24
N GLU A 228 -16.32 15.27 19.30
CA GLU A 228 -16.85 15.97 20.47
C GLU A 228 -17.10 15.07 21.70
N ASP A 229 -17.36 13.78 21.50
CA ASP A 229 -17.67 12.83 22.57
C ASP A 229 -16.41 12.18 23.21
N TYR A 230 -15.21 12.47 22.68
CA TYR A 230 -13.97 11.88 23.23
C TYR A 230 -13.43 12.75 24.36
N THR A 231 -14.17 12.81 25.44
CA THR A 231 -13.88 13.61 26.62
C THR A 231 -14.14 12.83 27.89
N GLU A 232 -13.35 13.10 28.93
CA GLU A 232 -13.53 12.58 30.31
C GLU A 232 -13.23 13.69 31.31
N PRO A 233 -13.81 13.65 32.53
CA PRO A 233 -13.53 14.66 33.55
C PRO A 233 -12.02 14.81 33.81
N ALA A 234 -11.52 16.04 33.76
CA ALA A 234 -10.08 16.33 33.80
C ALA A 234 -9.50 16.59 35.19
N ASP A 235 -10.28 16.46 36.28
CA ASP A 235 -9.86 16.79 37.66
C ASP A 235 -8.54 16.11 38.09
N ALA A 236 -8.23 14.94 37.53
CA ALA A 236 -7.03 14.16 37.82
C ALA A 236 -5.93 14.25 36.75
N LEU A 237 -6.02 15.17 35.78
CA LEU A 237 -5.09 15.22 34.66
C LEU A 237 -3.64 15.47 35.11
N GLY A 238 -3.42 16.40 36.06
CA GLY A 238 -2.08 16.80 36.50
C GLY A 238 -1.28 17.48 35.39
N GLY A 239 0.06 17.33 35.45
CA GLY A 239 0.94 17.89 34.41
C GLY A 239 0.91 17.09 33.10
N LEU A 240 1.21 17.77 31.98
CA LEU A 240 1.30 17.13 30.66
C LEU A 240 2.65 16.44 30.51
N THR A 241 2.63 15.26 29.90
CA THR A 241 3.83 14.58 29.42
C THR A 241 4.41 15.28 28.20
N GLU A 242 5.67 15.05 27.84
CA GLU A 242 6.27 15.60 26.61
C GLU A 242 5.47 15.19 25.36
N ARG A 243 5.05 13.92 25.28
CA ARG A 243 4.21 13.44 24.16
C ARG A 243 2.87 14.17 24.06
N GLU A 244 2.25 14.54 25.18
CA GLU A 244 1.01 15.32 25.19
C GLU A 244 1.22 16.77 24.77
N LYS A 245 2.36 17.36 25.10
CA LYS A 245 2.72 18.70 24.60
C LYS A 245 2.92 18.71 23.08
N ASP A 246 3.57 17.67 22.54
CA ASP A 246 3.70 17.50 21.10
C ASP A 246 2.32 17.33 20.45
N LEU A 247 1.45 16.57 21.07
CA LEU A 247 0.09 16.34 20.59
C LEU A 247 -0.76 17.65 20.57
N VAL A 248 -0.62 18.48 21.59
CA VAL A 248 -1.25 19.82 21.61
C VAL A 248 -0.75 20.64 20.43
N ALA A 249 0.56 20.65 20.18
CA ALA A 249 1.14 21.37 19.04
C ALA A 249 0.62 20.83 17.69
N VAL A 250 0.45 19.52 17.54
CA VAL A 250 -0.14 18.88 16.34
C VAL A 250 -1.60 19.33 16.15
N ALA A 251 -2.39 19.35 17.21
CA ALA A 251 -3.79 19.78 17.16
C ALA A 251 -3.93 21.27 16.82
N ASP A 252 -3.09 22.13 17.39
CA ASP A 252 -2.99 23.55 17.07
C ASP A 252 -2.60 23.79 15.61
N GLN A 253 -1.68 22.99 15.09
CA GLN A 253 -1.27 23.06 13.70
C GLN A 253 -2.41 22.64 12.77
N TRP A 254 -3.11 21.55 13.10
CA TRP A 254 -4.29 21.13 12.35
C TRP A 254 -5.36 22.25 12.27
N ALA A 255 -5.61 22.94 13.37
CA ALA A 255 -6.58 24.06 13.39
C ALA A 255 -6.14 25.21 12.47
N LYS A 256 -4.83 25.48 12.37
CA LYS A 256 -4.28 26.50 11.46
C LYS A 256 -4.32 26.06 9.99
N ASP A 257 -4.08 24.78 9.71
CA ASP A 257 -4.11 24.23 8.35
C ASP A 257 -5.53 24.10 7.82
N PHE A 258 -6.51 23.87 8.70
CA PHE A 258 -7.92 23.69 8.37
C PHE A 258 -8.85 24.67 9.12
N PRO A 259 -8.64 26.00 8.99
CA PRO A 259 -9.35 26.99 9.81
C PRO A 259 -10.87 26.97 9.61
N GLU A 260 -11.34 26.62 8.41
CA GLU A 260 -12.76 26.51 8.13
C GLU A 260 -13.41 25.30 8.81
N HIS A 261 -12.68 24.17 8.93
CA HIS A 261 -13.14 23.00 9.66
C HIS A 261 -13.13 23.29 11.16
N ALA A 262 -12.05 23.82 11.70
CA ALA A 262 -11.91 24.18 13.09
C ALA A 262 -13.03 25.14 13.54
N ALA A 263 -13.24 26.22 12.81
CA ALA A 263 -14.33 27.17 13.10
C ALA A 263 -15.74 26.55 13.03
N MET A 264 -15.97 25.64 12.03
CA MET A 264 -17.28 24.99 11.86
C MET A 264 -17.64 24.07 13.02
N ILE A 265 -16.64 23.38 13.61
CA ILE A 265 -16.86 22.45 14.72
C ILE A 265 -16.60 23.08 16.10
N GLY A 266 -16.13 24.33 16.15
CA GLY A 266 -15.79 25.03 17.39
C GLY A 266 -14.53 24.48 18.05
N PHE A 267 -13.55 24.02 17.24
CA PHE A 267 -12.29 23.50 17.73
C PHE A 267 -11.22 24.61 17.73
N ASP A 268 -10.65 24.87 18.89
CA ASP A 268 -9.60 25.88 19.13
C ASP A 268 -8.33 25.30 19.78
N GLY A 269 -8.24 23.97 19.85
CA GLY A 269 -7.15 23.20 20.42
C GLY A 269 -7.64 22.01 21.24
N LEU A 270 -6.73 21.16 21.70
CA LEU A 270 -7.04 20.05 22.60
C LEU A 270 -7.43 20.56 23.99
N THR A 271 -8.51 20.01 24.52
CA THR A 271 -8.95 20.32 25.90
C THR A 271 -8.36 19.32 26.90
N ASP A 272 -8.34 19.70 28.18
CA ASP A 272 -7.90 18.81 29.27
C ASP A 272 -8.78 17.54 29.37
N GLU A 273 -10.08 17.65 29.06
CA GLU A 273 -11.01 16.54 29.03
C GLU A 273 -10.69 15.55 27.90
N GLN A 274 -10.24 16.03 26.75
CA GLN A 274 -9.79 15.18 25.64
C GLN A 274 -8.47 14.49 25.98
N LEU A 275 -7.54 15.19 26.60
CA LEU A 275 -6.28 14.59 27.07
C LEU A 275 -6.53 13.53 28.15
N MET A 276 -7.49 13.76 29.05
CA MET A 276 -7.87 12.77 30.04
C MET A 276 -8.52 11.53 29.41
N TRP A 277 -9.41 11.71 28.44
CA TRP A 277 -9.99 10.62 27.67
C TRP A 277 -8.89 9.78 26.98
N ARG A 278 -7.90 10.45 26.37
CA ARG A 278 -6.74 9.78 25.76
C ARG A 278 -5.99 8.93 26.78
N ARG A 279 -5.65 9.47 27.94
CA ARG A 279 -4.94 8.73 29.01
C ARG A 279 -5.71 7.50 29.46
N ILE A 280 -7.01 7.63 29.67
CA ILE A 280 -7.85 6.49 30.06
C ILE A 280 -7.92 5.46 28.94
N SER A 281 -8.13 5.89 27.71
CA SER A 281 -8.18 5.03 26.54
C SER A 281 -6.86 4.30 26.29
N LEU A 282 -5.73 5.01 26.36
CA LEU A 282 -4.38 4.46 26.17
C LEU A 282 -4.03 3.42 27.23
N ASN A 283 -4.32 3.69 28.51
CA ASN A 283 -3.99 2.77 29.60
C ASN A 283 -5.00 1.64 29.75
N GLY A 284 -6.12 1.71 29.08
CA GLY A 284 -7.15 0.67 29.05
C GLY A 284 -6.83 -0.49 28.13
N VAL A 285 -7.66 -1.56 28.22
CA VAL A 285 -7.62 -2.67 27.26
C VAL A 285 -8.17 -2.16 25.90
N PRO A 286 -7.54 -2.43 24.77
CA PRO A 286 -6.44 -3.39 24.57
C PRO A 286 -5.03 -2.79 24.58
N PHE A 287 -4.87 -1.48 24.74
CA PHE A 287 -3.59 -0.80 24.51
C PHE A 287 -2.58 -0.96 25.65
N LEU A 288 -3.03 -0.95 26.92
CA LEU A 288 -2.19 -1.15 28.11
C LEU A 288 -0.95 -0.22 28.15
N GLY A 289 -1.08 1.01 27.65
CA GLY A 289 0.00 1.99 27.59
C GLY A 289 0.84 1.96 26.31
N ASP A 290 0.50 1.10 25.33
CA ASP A 290 1.18 1.06 24.04
C ASP A 290 0.73 2.26 23.18
N GLU A 291 1.60 3.26 23.11
CA GLU A 291 1.37 4.53 22.39
C GLU A 291 1.19 4.30 20.88
N ASP A 292 2.00 3.45 20.30
CA ASP A 292 1.97 3.21 18.85
C ASP A 292 0.71 2.45 18.45
N ALA A 293 0.36 1.40 19.17
CA ALA A 293 -0.89 0.67 18.96
C ALA A 293 -2.13 1.56 19.15
N TRP A 294 -2.07 2.51 20.10
CA TRP A 294 -3.16 3.48 20.30
C TRP A 294 -3.23 4.49 19.14
N ALA A 295 -2.10 5.11 18.77
CA ALA A 295 -2.01 6.11 17.72
C ALA A 295 -2.55 5.59 16.38
N CYS A 296 -2.28 4.34 16.05
CA CYS A 296 -2.82 3.71 14.86
C CYS A 296 -4.35 3.62 14.82
N LYS A 297 -4.98 3.48 15.98
CA LYS A 297 -6.45 3.39 16.06
C LYS A 297 -7.10 4.77 16.26
N TYR A 298 -6.35 5.70 16.83
CA TYR A 298 -6.74 7.08 17.12
C TYR A 298 -5.64 8.05 16.66
N PRO A 299 -5.35 8.10 15.34
CA PRO A 299 -4.25 8.90 14.82
C PRO A 299 -4.51 10.40 14.96
N SER A 300 -3.45 11.14 15.26
CA SER A 300 -3.42 12.60 15.29
C SER A 300 -2.87 13.19 13.99
N THR A 301 -2.07 12.39 13.25
CA THR A 301 -1.55 12.72 11.93
C THR A 301 -1.84 11.57 10.93
N PRO A 302 -1.83 11.84 9.63
CA PRO A 302 -2.01 10.78 8.63
C PRO A 302 -0.95 9.67 8.73
N GLU A 303 0.29 10.03 9.06
CA GLU A 303 1.41 9.09 9.20
C GLU A 303 1.14 8.10 10.34
N GLU A 304 0.67 8.57 11.50
CA GLU A 304 0.31 7.72 12.62
C GLU A 304 -0.76 6.67 12.27
N ALA A 305 -1.67 6.99 11.36
CA ALA A 305 -2.74 6.08 10.95
C ALA A 305 -2.21 4.81 10.29
N PHE A 306 -1.06 4.88 9.64
CA PHE A 306 -0.47 3.76 8.89
C PHE A 306 0.66 3.04 9.64
N LEU A 307 0.93 3.39 10.89
CA LEU A 307 1.97 2.75 11.70
C LEU A 307 1.59 1.35 12.21
N ALA A 308 0.33 0.94 12.10
CA ALA A 308 -0.16 -0.26 12.75
C ALA A 308 -0.61 -1.36 11.82
N GLY A 309 0.05 -2.36 11.77
CA GLY A 309 -0.36 -3.60 11.09
C GLY A 309 0.65 -4.71 11.30
N GLY A 310 1.03 -4.93 12.52
CA GLY A 310 2.08 -5.86 12.87
C GLY A 310 3.27 -5.12 13.46
N ARG A 311 4.05 -5.83 14.23
CA ARG A 311 5.32 -5.34 14.77
C ARG A 311 6.24 -5.07 13.58
N GLN A 312 6.43 -3.81 13.20
CA GLN A 312 7.38 -3.46 12.14
C GLN A 312 8.71 -4.15 12.43
N LEU A 313 9.23 -4.82 11.41
CA LEU A 313 10.50 -5.52 11.56
C LEU A 313 11.67 -4.53 11.64
N PHE A 314 11.59 -3.45 10.90
CA PHE A 314 12.56 -2.36 10.92
C PHE A 314 12.02 -1.17 11.71
N THR A 315 12.81 -0.69 12.67
CA THR A 315 12.42 0.48 13.49
C THR A 315 12.43 1.78 12.66
N PRO A 316 11.71 2.83 13.10
CA PRO A 316 11.77 4.15 12.45
C PRO A 316 13.20 4.68 12.25
N ASP A 317 14.09 4.48 13.24
CA ASP A 317 15.49 4.88 13.13
C ASP A 317 16.23 4.13 12.01
N GLN A 318 15.95 2.83 11.83
CA GLN A 318 16.51 2.04 10.73
C GLN A 318 16.00 2.52 9.38
N VAL A 319 14.74 2.90 9.28
CA VAL A 319 14.15 3.47 8.05
C VAL A 319 14.81 4.82 7.72
N VAL A 320 15.00 5.68 8.72
CA VAL A 320 15.69 6.98 8.54
C VAL A 320 17.12 6.76 8.07
N GLU A 321 17.86 5.81 8.65
CA GLU A 321 19.22 5.50 8.20
C GLU A 321 19.23 4.94 6.76
N ALA A 322 18.28 4.06 6.41
CA ALA A 322 18.12 3.56 5.06
C ALA A 322 17.87 4.70 4.05
N MET A 323 16.98 5.64 4.39
CA MET A 323 16.69 6.82 3.54
C MET A 323 17.92 7.67 3.25
N ARG A 324 18.90 7.72 4.15
CA ARG A 324 20.16 8.47 3.93
C ARG A 324 21.03 7.87 2.82
N THR A 325 20.82 6.62 2.48
CA THR A 325 21.58 5.93 1.43
C THR A 325 20.96 6.05 0.04
N LEU A 326 19.75 6.63 -0.07
CA LEU A 326 19.04 6.78 -1.34
C LEU A 326 19.84 7.59 -2.36
N ARG A 327 19.89 7.10 -3.59
CA ARG A 327 20.59 7.72 -4.71
C ARG A 327 19.82 7.52 -6.01
N GLU A 328 19.87 8.52 -6.89
CA GLU A 328 19.37 8.36 -8.25
C GLU A 328 20.27 7.42 -9.07
N PRO A 329 19.70 6.49 -9.87
CA PRO A 329 20.48 5.66 -10.76
C PRO A 329 21.14 6.52 -11.87
N VAL A 330 22.36 6.18 -12.23
CA VAL A 330 23.08 6.85 -13.33
C VAL A 330 22.67 6.33 -14.70
N TRP A 331 22.06 5.15 -14.75
CA TRP A 331 21.57 4.55 -15.98
C TRP A 331 20.35 3.68 -15.73
N ARG A 332 19.45 3.64 -16.71
CA ARG A 332 18.29 2.75 -16.75
C ARG A 332 18.15 2.13 -18.13
N GLY A 333 17.87 0.83 -18.17
CA GLY A 333 17.70 0.10 -19.42
C GLY A 333 17.46 -1.39 -19.21
N ASN A 334 17.87 -2.18 -20.17
CA ASN A 334 17.75 -3.62 -20.15
C ASN A 334 19.12 -4.26 -20.38
N ILE A 335 19.42 -5.34 -19.66
CA ILE A 335 20.47 -6.26 -20.04
C ILE A 335 19.83 -7.36 -20.90
N VAL A 336 20.24 -7.49 -22.15
CA VAL A 336 19.66 -8.41 -23.13
C VAL A 336 20.62 -9.57 -23.35
N PRO A 337 20.39 -10.74 -22.71
CA PRO A 337 21.25 -11.89 -22.85
C PRO A 337 21.05 -12.60 -24.20
N GLY A 338 22.15 -13.01 -24.84
CA GLY A 338 22.11 -13.88 -25.98
C GLY A 338 21.73 -15.34 -25.64
N LYS A 339 21.81 -16.24 -26.61
CA LYS A 339 21.60 -17.67 -26.36
C LYS A 339 22.58 -18.19 -25.28
N ASN A 340 23.83 -17.80 -25.36
CA ASN A 340 24.80 -17.93 -24.25
C ASN A 340 24.88 -16.58 -23.53
N PRO A 341 24.54 -16.49 -22.23
CA PRO A 341 24.52 -15.24 -21.50
C PRO A 341 25.89 -14.60 -21.25
N LEU A 342 26.99 -15.28 -21.62
CA LEU A 342 28.30 -14.66 -21.71
C LEU A 342 28.32 -13.51 -22.74
N HIS A 343 27.49 -13.62 -23.77
CA HIS A 343 27.27 -12.58 -24.76
C HIS A 343 25.95 -11.88 -24.46
N PHE A 344 26.00 -10.61 -24.14
CA PHE A 344 24.85 -9.77 -23.85
C PHE A 344 25.07 -8.37 -24.40
N SER A 345 23.99 -7.61 -24.53
CA SER A 345 24.02 -6.17 -24.83
C SER A 345 23.29 -5.40 -23.74
N LEU A 346 23.62 -4.12 -23.62
CA LEU A 346 22.90 -3.15 -22.78
C LEU A 346 22.09 -2.25 -23.70
N ASP A 347 20.81 -2.17 -23.44
CA ASP A 347 19.83 -1.37 -24.17
C ASP A 347 19.31 -0.28 -23.25
N GLU A 348 19.66 1.00 -23.53
CA GLU A 348 19.20 2.12 -22.72
C GLU A 348 17.72 2.39 -23.00
N ASN A 349 16.91 2.30 -21.96
CA ASN A 349 15.46 2.41 -22.07
C ASN A 349 14.86 3.01 -20.80
N ALA A 350 14.15 4.13 -20.91
CA ALA A 350 13.52 4.81 -19.77
C ALA A 350 12.51 3.91 -18.99
N SER A 351 11.94 2.89 -19.64
CA SER A 351 11.07 1.88 -19.02
C SER A 351 11.79 0.56 -18.76
N GLY A 352 13.13 0.52 -18.87
CA GLY A 352 13.93 -0.69 -18.68
C GLY A 352 13.83 -1.25 -17.27
N PHE A 353 13.98 -2.58 -17.16
CA PHE A 353 13.88 -3.31 -15.90
C PHE A 353 15.14 -3.26 -15.03
N MET A 354 16.27 -2.74 -15.57
CA MET A 354 17.55 -2.67 -14.86
C MET A 354 17.89 -1.20 -14.54
N LEU A 355 18.24 -0.94 -13.29
CA LEU A 355 18.82 0.31 -12.80
C LEU A 355 20.29 0.09 -12.46
N VAL A 356 21.16 1.04 -12.80
CA VAL A 356 22.59 1.03 -12.46
C VAL A 356 22.92 2.31 -11.70
N TRP A 357 23.56 2.17 -10.54
CA TRP A 357 24.11 3.27 -9.74
C TRP A 357 25.62 3.38 -9.88
N GLU A 358 26.31 2.24 -10.09
CA GLU A 358 27.76 2.20 -10.30
C GLU A 358 28.07 1.17 -11.40
N ASP A 359 28.85 1.60 -12.41
CA ASP A 359 29.36 0.71 -13.44
C ASP A 359 30.39 -0.27 -12.86
N PRO A 360 30.59 -1.48 -13.42
CA PRO A 360 31.58 -2.43 -12.96
C PRO A 360 33.01 -1.88 -13.12
N ASP A 361 33.81 -1.98 -12.06
CA ASP A 361 35.26 -1.72 -12.10
C ASP A 361 36.01 -3.07 -12.11
N PRO A 362 36.91 -3.32 -13.08
CA PRO A 362 37.64 -4.58 -13.17
C PRO A 362 38.55 -4.88 -11.97
N ARG A 363 38.77 -3.91 -11.09
CA ARG A 363 39.56 -4.06 -9.87
C ARG A 363 38.75 -4.57 -8.68
N TYR A 364 37.42 -4.53 -8.78
CA TYR A 364 36.52 -4.83 -7.67
C TYR A 364 35.83 -6.19 -7.84
N HIS A 365 35.45 -6.76 -6.72
CA HIS A 365 34.64 -7.97 -6.64
C HIS A 365 33.20 -7.59 -6.30
N TYR A 366 32.26 -8.40 -6.76
CA TYR A 366 30.84 -8.15 -6.60
C TYR A 366 30.14 -9.40 -6.08
N ALA A 367 28.97 -9.22 -5.50
CA ALA A 367 28.05 -10.31 -5.14
C ALA A 367 26.66 -10.00 -5.68
N ILE A 368 25.93 -11.03 -6.07
CA ILE A 368 24.55 -10.94 -6.54
C ILE A 368 23.67 -11.84 -5.71
N GLY A 369 22.64 -11.25 -5.08
CA GLY A 369 21.53 -11.98 -4.48
C GLY A 369 20.26 -11.75 -5.30
N ALA A 370 19.41 -12.75 -5.38
CA ALA A 370 18.16 -12.63 -6.11
C ALA A 370 17.03 -13.33 -5.38
N ASP A 371 15.89 -12.64 -5.31
CA ASP A 371 14.60 -13.21 -4.99
C ASP A 371 13.94 -13.67 -6.29
N CYS A 372 13.52 -14.92 -6.35
CA CYS A 372 13.06 -15.57 -7.56
C CYS A 372 11.63 -16.05 -7.38
N GLN A 373 10.70 -15.35 -7.99
CA GLN A 373 9.28 -15.67 -7.96
C GLN A 373 8.83 -16.46 -9.21
N TRP A 374 7.60 -16.96 -9.17
CA TRP A 374 7.00 -17.68 -10.31
C TRP A 374 5.83 -16.90 -10.86
N GLY A 375 6.07 -16.02 -11.83
CA GLY A 375 4.97 -15.31 -12.39
C GLY A 375 5.12 -14.87 -13.83
N GLU A 376 4.54 -15.66 -14.75
CA GLU A 376 4.17 -15.16 -16.10
C GLU A 376 2.90 -14.26 -16.06
N ARG A 377 2.32 -13.98 -14.88
CA ARG A 377 1.10 -13.20 -14.72
C ARG A 377 1.44 -11.84 -14.12
N GLU A 378 0.89 -10.78 -14.69
CA GLU A 378 1.00 -9.38 -14.22
C GLU A 378 0.61 -9.15 -12.74
N LYS A 379 0.00 -10.15 -12.09
CA LYS A 379 -0.49 -10.13 -10.69
C LYS A 379 0.37 -10.99 -9.74
N SER A 380 1.56 -11.43 -10.15
CA SER A 380 2.48 -12.18 -9.28
C SER A 380 3.58 -11.28 -8.74
N ASP A 381 4.25 -11.73 -7.68
CA ASP A 381 5.45 -11.10 -7.13
C ASP A 381 6.54 -10.97 -8.20
N PHE A 382 7.46 -10.04 -8.03
CA PHE A 382 8.50 -9.73 -9.01
C PHE A 382 9.74 -10.59 -8.81
N ASP A 383 10.40 -10.95 -9.91
CA ASP A 383 11.79 -11.41 -9.88
C ASP A 383 12.71 -10.20 -9.66
N VAL A 384 13.55 -10.24 -8.61
CA VAL A 384 14.43 -9.11 -8.24
C VAL A 384 15.84 -9.63 -7.97
N ALA A 385 16.85 -8.90 -8.46
CA ALA A 385 18.24 -9.14 -8.14
C ALA A 385 18.98 -7.83 -7.89
N TYR A 386 19.87 -7.83 -6.88
CA TYR A 386 20.80 -6.72 -6.61
C TYR A 386 22.23 -7.16 -6.79
N VAL A 387 23.08 -6.19 -7.16
CA VAL A 387 24.53 -6.33 -7.22
C VAL A 387 25.17 -5.41 -6.20
N GLU A 388 26.06 -5.93 -5.37
CA GLU A 388 26.83 -5.18 -4.37
C GLU A 388 28.32 -5.33 -4.60
N CYS A 389 29.07 -4.22 -4.56
CA CYS A 389 30.53 -4.19 -4.58
C CYS A 389 31.07 -4.63 -3.22
N LEU A 390 31.98 -5.60 -3.17
CA LEU A 390 32.52 -6.14 -1.93
C LEU A 390 33.46 -5.15 -1.24
N GLU A 391 34.23 -4.38 -2.00
CA GLU A 391 35.20 -3.41 -1.46
C GLU A 391 34.55 -2.17 -0.89
N THR A 392 33.49 -1.65 -1.54
CA THR A 392 32.85 -0.41 -1.12
C THR A 392 31.61 -0.61 -0.26
N GLY A 393 30.99 -1.80 -0.31
CA GLY A 393 29.71 -2.08 0.34
C GLY A 393 28.50 -1.44 -0.34
N LYS A 394 28.70 -0.85 -1.52
CA LYS A 394 27.62 -0.14 -2.22
C LYS A 394 26.89 -1.02 -3.22
N VAL A 395 25.61 -0.76 -3.35
CA VAL A 395 24.78 -1.35 -4.40
C VAL A 395 25.16 -0.71 -5.74
N CYS A 396 25.41 -1.56 -6.73
CA CYS A 396 25.80 -1.14 -8.07
C CYS A 396 24.66 -1.22 -9.06
N ALA A 397 23.80 -2.23 -8.97
CA ALA A 397 22.67 -2.40 -9.88
C ALA A 397 21.50 -3.15 -9.24
N ARG A 398 20.30 -2.98 -9.83
CA ARG A 398 19.11 -3.79 -9.59
C ARG A 398 18.46 -4.18 -10.91
N ALA A 399 18.02 -5.43 -11.05
CA ALA A 399 17.05 -5.85 -12.05
C ALA A 399 15.73 -6.21 -11.36
N ARG A 400 14.57 -5.82 -11.91
CA ARG A 400 13.24 -6.14 -11.40
C ARG A 400 12.22 -6.26 -12.52
N GLY A 401 11.50 -7.37 -12.56
CA GLY A 401 10.50 -7.61 -13.59
C GLY A 401 9.77 -8.94 -13.42
N HIS A 402 8.88 -9.24 -14.34
CA HIS A 402 8.24 -10.55 -14.46
C HIS A 402 8.87 -11.28 -15.64
N PHE A 403 9.58 -12.37 -15.39
CA PHE A 403 10.30 -13.07 -16.42
C PHE A 403 9.88 -14.54 -16.52
N PRO A 404 9.83 -15.09 -17.76
CA PRO A 404 9.89 -16.53 -17.89
C PRO A 404 11.20 -17.05 -17.27
N LEU A 405 11.13 -18.12 -16.49
CA LEU A 405 12.25 -18.60 -15.68
C LEU A 405 13.55 -18.83 -16.47
N PRO A 406 13.52 -19.39 -17.72
CA PRO A 406 14.73 -19.50 -18.55
C PRO A 406 15.30 -18.14 -18.97
N THR A 407 14.48 -17.12 -19.10
CA THR A 407 14.92 -15.74 -19.40
C THR A 407 15.56 -15.12 -18.17
N TRP A 408 14.93 -15.27 -17.00
CA TRP A 408 15.48 -14.79 -15.74
C TRP A 408 16.86 -15.38 -15.46
N GLY A 409 17.04 -16.69 -15.63
CA GLY A 409 18.35 -17.35 -15.45
C GLY A 409 19.42 -16.76 -16.37
N ARG A 410 19.09 -16.43 -17.62
CA ARG A 410 20.04 -15.77 -18.55
C ARG A 410 20.32 -14.31 -18.16
N VAL A 411 19.32 -13.56 -17.68
CA VAL A 411 19.48 -12.19 -17.16
C VAL A 411 20.44 -12.21 -15.95
N LEU A 412 20.21 -13.10 -14.99
CA LEU A 412 21.08 -13.25 -13.81
C LEU A 412 22.51 -13.59 -14.19
N ALA A 413 22.71 -14.55 -15.11
CA ALA A 413 24.03 -14.92 -15.59
C ALA A 413 24.72 -13.78 -16.34
N ALA A 414 23.99 -13.04 -17.19
CA ALA A 414 24.51 -11.87 -17.90
C ALA A 414 24.93 -10.76 -16.94
N MET A 415 24.10 -10.47 -15.91
CA MET A 415 24.47 -9.53 -14.83
C MET A 415 25.74 -10.00 -14.11
N GLY A 416 25.83 -11.29 -13.81
CA GLY A 416 27.01 -11.86 -13.17
C GLY A 416 28.26 -11.66 -14.03
N TYR A 417 28.22 -11.94 -15.32
CA TYR A 417 29.32 -11.70 -16.25
C TYR A 417 29.66 -10.22 -16.39
N HIS A 418 28.65 -9.35 -16.42
CA HIS A 418 28.85 -7.89 -16.47
C HIS A 418 29.62 -7.38 -15.26
N TYR A 419 29.32 -7.91 -14.07
CA TYR A 419 29.97 -7.55 -12.81
C TYR A 419 31.07 -8.57 -12.44
N ASN A 420 32.05 -8.74 -13.33
CA ASN A 420 33.31 -9.51 -13.12
C ASN A 420 33.09 -10.95 -12.70
N THR A 421 32.08 -11.63 -13.27
CA THR A 421 31.71 -12.99 -12.91
C THR A 421 31.39 -13.16 -11.43
N ALA A 422 30.57 -12.24 -10.91
CA ALA A 422 30.18 -12.15 -9.50
C ALA A 422 29.58 -13.46 -8.98
N PRO A 423 29.87 -13.89 -7.74
CA PRO A 423 29.10 -14.94 -7.07
C PRO A 423 27.60 -14.65 -7.09
N LEU A 424 26.82 -15.59 -7.61
CA LEU A 424 25.39 -15.48 -7.81
C LEU A 424 24.63 -16.37 -6.84
N ALA A 425 23.85 -15.77 -5.94
CA ALA A 425 23.04 -16.43 -4.91
C ALA A 425 21.53 -16.23 -5.19
N PRO A 426 20.95 -16.95 -6.17
CA PRO A 426 19.51 -16.92 -6.37
C PRO A 426 18.80 -17.64 -5.23
N GLU A 427 17.63 -17.15 -4.82
CA GLU A 427 16.79 -17.85 -3.86
C GLU A 427 16.36 -19.20 -4.44
N ARG A 428 16.52 -20.24 -3.62
CA ARG A 428 16.21 -21.61 -3.96
C ARG A 428 14.95 -22.07 -3.23
N ASN A 429 13.80 -21.52 -3.57
CA ASN A 429 12.52 -22.12 -3.16
C ASN A 429 12.24 -23.39 -3.98
N ALA A 430 11.25 -24.19 -3.59
CA ALA A 430 10.98 -25.51 -4.17
C ALA A 430 10.85 -25.51 -5.71
N ARG A 431 10.41 -24.42 -6.31
CA ARG A 431 10.19 -24.30 -7.76
C ARG A 431 11.42 -23.77 -8.49
N ALA A 432 12.09 -22.75 -7.96
CA ALA A 432 13.35 -22.25 -8.52
C ALA A 432 14.45 -23.32 -8.45
N ALA A 433 14.46 -24.16 -7.41
CA ALA A 433 15.39 -25.29 -7.31
C ALA A 433 15.24 -26.30 -8.44
N THR A 434 14.04 -26.51 -8.97
CA THR A 434 13.76 -27.53 -10.01
C THR A 434 14.02 -27.04 -11.43
N ALA A 435 14.00 -25.74 -11.70
CA ALA A 435 14.11 -25.22 -13.06
C ALA A 435 15.25 -24.19 -13.24
N LEU A 436 15.41 -23.22 -12.33
CA LEU A 436 16.45 -22.18 -12.42
C LEU A 436 17.85 -22.75 -12.14
N MET A 437 17.99 -23.52 -11.07
CA MET A 437 19.29 -24.08 -10.67
C MET A 437 19.89 -25.05 -11.71
N PRO A 438 19.13 -26.00 -12.29
CA PRO A 438 19.66 -26.85 -13.37
C PRO A 438 20.11 -26.04 -14.59
N LEU A 439 19.44 -24.92 -14.92
CA LEU A 439 19.85 -24.05 -16.01
C LEU A 439 21.18 -23.34 -15.71
N LEU A 440 21.31 -22.72 -14.52
CA LEU A 440 22.54 -22.03 -14.11
C LEU A 440 23.73 -22.98 -13.97
N LEU A 441 23.50 -24.22 -13.53
CA LEU A 441 24.54 -25.24 -13.35
C LEU A 441 24.90 -25.98 -14.65
N GLY A 442 24.23 -25.72 -15.78
CA GLY A 442 24.46 -26.36 -17.06
C GLY A 442 23.94 -27.79 -17.16
N ASN A 443 23.00 -28.19 -16.29
CA ASN A 443 22.34 -29.48 -16.38
C ASN A 443 21.23 -29.50 -17.44
N VAL A 444 20.79 -28.29 -17.86
CA VAL A 444 19.80 -28.07 -18.91
C VAL A 444 20.28 -26.89 -19.76
N GLY A 445 20.31 -27.06 -21.09
CA GLY A 445 20.77 -26.06 -22.04
C GLY A 445 22.25 -26.14 -22.39
N ASP A 446 22.74 -25.19 -23.20
CA ASP A 446 24.07 -25.21 -23.82
C ASP A 446 25.09 -24.29 -23.11
N TRP A 447 24.77 -23.80 -21.93
CA TRP A 447 25.61 -22.87 -21.17
C TRP A 447 25.55 -23.14 -19.67
N ARG A 448 26.57 -22.69 -18.96
CA ARG A 448 26.68 -22.78 -17.49
C ARG A 448 27.20 -21.45 -16.94
N TYR A 449 26.69 -21.02 -15.81
CA TYR A 449 27.29 -19.94 -15.05
C TYR A 449 28.35 -20.50 -14.08
N PRO A 450 29.61 -20.04 -14.14
CA PRO A 450 30.69 -20.67 -13.41
C PRO A 450 30.68 -20.40 -11.90
N ASN A 451 30.08 -19.32 -11.46
CA ASN A 451 30.22 -18.80 -10.09
C ASN A 451 28.87 -18.71 -9.35
N VAL A 452 28.15 -19.85 -9.30
CA VAL A 452 26.94 -19.92 -8.45
C VAL A 452 27.37 -20.12 -7.00
N TRP A 453 26.90 -19.25 -6.12
CA TRP A 453 27.26 -19.23 -4.70
C TRP A 453 26.81 -20.50 -3.97
N VAL A 454 27.62 -20.93 -3.00
CA VAL A 454 27.36 -22.09 -2.14
C VAL A 454 27.55 -21.66 -0.70
N ARG A 455 26.60 -22.03 0.17
CA ARG A 455 26.73 -21.79 1.61
C ARG A 455 27.80 -22.70 2.21
N THR A 456 28.94 -22.13 2.62
CA THR A 456 30.11 -22.88 3.09
C THR A 456 29.90 -23.54 4.44
N ASP A 457 28.98 -23.04 5.27
CA ASP A 457 28.69 -23.60 6.60
C ASP A 457 28.06 -25.01 6.55
N ASP A 458 27.47 -25.39 5.39
CA ASP A 458 26.82 -26.68 5.16
C ASP A 458 27.77 -27.73 4.49
N VAL A 459 29.00 -27.36 4.13
CA VAL A 459 29.90 -28.19 3.29
C VAL A 459 31.12 -28.63 4.06
N ALA A 460 30.93 -29.48 5.04
CA ALA A 460 32.05 -30.29 5.55
C ALA A 460 32.42 -31.41 4.54
N MET A 461 33.45 -31.19 3.73
CA MET A 461 34.32 -32.20 3.11
C MET A 461 33.76 -33.18 2.06
N LYS A 462 32.60 -32.97 1.43
CA LYS A 462 32.17 -33.83 0.30
C LYS A 462 31.63 -32.92 -0.81
N GLY A 463 32.12 -33.14 -2.04
CA GLY A 463 31.83 -32.33 -3.21
C GLY A 463 30.39 -31.83 -3.29
N HIS A 464 30.22 -30.57 -3.73
CA HIS A 464 28.94 -29.84 -3.76
C HIS A 464 27.90 -30.61 -4.57
N ARG A 465 26.74 -30.83 -3.96
CA ARG A 465 25.56 -31.38 -4.64
C ARG A 465 24.76 -30.23 -5.27
N PRO A 466 23.95 -30.49 -6.31
CA PRO A 466 23.11 -29.44 -6.90
C PRO A 466 22.23 -28.70 -5.89
N GLN A 467 21.84 -29.34 -4.80
CA GLN A 467 21.06 -28.77 -3.72
C GLN A 467 21.85 -27.85 -2.77
N ASP A 468 23.14 -27.72 -2.90
CA ASP A 468 23.97 -26.89 -2.04
C ASP A 468 24.16 -25.48 -2.63
N TYR A 469 23.82 -25.29 -3.90
CA TYR A 469 23.96 -24.02 -4.62
C TYR A 469 22.75 -23.09 -4.42
N GLY A 470 23.02 -21.79 -4.39
CA GLY A 470 22.01 -20.74 -4.20
C GLY A 470 21.61 -20.52 -2.74
N TRP A 471 20.72 -19.56 -2.51
CA TRP A 471 20.20 -19.22 -1.20
C TRP A 471 18.95 -20.06 -0.88
N LEU A 472 18.95 -20.82 0.21
CA LEU A 472 17.76 -21.52 0.71
C LEU A 472 17.12 -20.70 1.83
N THR A 473 15.92 -20.18 1.60
CA THR A 473 15.13 -19.51 2.60
C THR A 473 14.42 -20.52 3.51
N THR A 474 14.78 -20.49 4.77
CA THR A 474 14.14 -21.18 5.90
C THR A 474 13.89 -20.15 6.99
N ASP A 475 13.10 -20.46 8.00
CA ASP A 475 12.89 -19.56 9.14
C ASP A 475 14.22 -19.11 9.77
N GLN A 476 15.15 -20.01 9.92
CA GLN A 476 16.49 -19.73 10.45
C GLN A 476 17.27 -18.81 9.52
N SER A 477 17.40 -19.14 8.23
CA SER A 477 18.20 -18.36 7.28
C SER A 477 17.58 -16.99 6.99
N LYS A 478 16.24 -16.90 6.99
CA LYS A 478 15.51 -15.62 6.94
C LYS A 478 15.82 -14.76 8.16
N GLY A 479 15.86 -15.39 9.36
CA GLY A 479 16.28 -14.71 10.61
C GLY A 479 17.67 -14.12 10.53
N GLU A 480 18.62 -14.86 9.95
CA GLU A 480 20.01 -14.43 9.80
C GLU A 480 20.15 -13.19 8.90
N ILE A 481 19.51 -13.18 7.71
CA ILE A 481 19.57 -12.01 6.80
C ILE A 481 18.91 -10.78 7.38
N VAL A 482 17.77 -10.96 8.05
CA VAL A 482 17.05 -9.86 8.71
C VAL A 482 17.88 -9.26 9.84
N GLN A 483 18.39 -10.09 10.76
CA GLN A 483 19.20 -9.62 11.87
C GLN A 483 20.48 -8.91 11.39
N TYR A 484 21.09 -9.41 10.34
CA TYR A 484 22.24 -8.77 9.71
C TYR A 484 21.85 -7.40 9.15
N ALA A 485 20.79 -7.32 8.32
CA ALA A 485 20.35 -6.09 7.70
C ALA A 485 19.97 -5.03 8.75
N GLN A 486 19.20 -5.40 9.78
CA GLN A 486 18.84 -4.51 10.89
C GLN A 486 20.07 -3.92 11.59
N SER A 487 21.02 -4.79 11.95
CA SER A 487 22.22 -4.37 12.67
C SER A 487 23.15 -3.54 11.81
N ALA A 488 23.33 -3.89 10.54
CA ALA A 488 24.19 -3.17 9.61
C ALA A 488 23.58 -1.80 9.21
N THR A 489 22.26 -1.71 9.07
CA THR A 489 21.56 -0.44 8.81
C THR A 489 21.79 0.57 9.95
N LEU A 490 21.63 0.15 11.21
CA LEU A 490 21.88 1.03 12.36
C LEU A 490 23.31 1.52 12.47
N ARG A 491 24.30 0.75 11.98
CA ARG A 491 25.71 1.17 11.94
C ARG A 491 26.05 2.04 10.73
N GLY A 492 25.12 2.22 9.78
CA GLY A 492 25.38 2.89 8.50
C GLY A 492 26.22 2.06 7.52
N ASP A 493 26.34 0.75 7.75
CA ASP A 493 27.13 -0.19 6.95
C ASP A 493 26.31 -0.90 5.86
N PHE A 494 24.99 -0.66 5.78
CA PHE A 494 24.09 -1.30 4.82
C PHE A 494 23.55 -0.24 3.84
N ASP A 495 23.92 -0.39 2.59
CA ASP A 495 23.50 0.52 1.52
C ASP A 495 22.18 0.07 0.91
N TRP A 496 21.09 0.75 1.24
CA TRP A 496 19.77 0.46 0.65
C TRP A 496 19.60 1.05 -0.75
N CYS A 497 20.14 2.20 -1.01
CA CYS A 497 20.18 3.04 -2.23
C CYS A 497 18.89 3.18 -3.04
N ASP A 498 18.06 2.17 -3.09
CA ASP A 498 16.86 2.05 -3.92
C ASP A 498 15.61 2.44 -3.14
N GLU A 499 14.90 3.46 -3.60
CA GLU A 499 13.68 3.96 -2.98
C GLU A 499 12.62 2.86 -2.80
N LEU A 500 12.47 1.96 -3.79
CA LEU A 500 11.50 0.90 -3.73
C LEU A 500 11.82 -0.12 -2.62
N ALA A 501 13.10 -0.46 -2.43
CA ALA A 501 13.51 -1.34 -1.34
C ALA A 501 13.22 -0.72 0.03
N VAL A 502 13.41 0.61 0.19
CA VAL A 502 13.11 1.32 1.43
C VAL A 502 11.59 1.41 1.66
N GLN A 503 10.80 1.59 0.61
CA GLN A 503 9.33 1.55 0.72
C GLN A 503 8.84 0.17 1.18
N GLU A 504 9.34 -0.92 0.58
CA GLU A 504 9.01 -2.28 1.00
C GLU A 504 9.51 -2.59 2.43
N MET A 505 10.69 -2.07 2.83
CA MET A 505 11.22 -2.16 4.19
C MET A 505 10.24 -1.58 5.24
N GLN A 506 9.54 -0.49 4.92
CA GLN A 506 8.57 0.13 5.81
C GLN A 506 7.32 -0.75 6.03
N SER A 507 6.97 -1.56 5.03
CA SER A 507 5.83 -2.49 5.09
C SER A 507 6.21 -3.90 5.59
N PHE A 508 7.50 -4.18 5.86
CA PHE A 508 7.98 -5.49 6.26
C PHE A 508 7.73 -5.72 7.77
N VAL A 509 6.88 -6.69 8.10
CA VAL A 509 6.35 -6.89 9.44
C VAL A 509 6.56 -8.32 9.97
N VAL A 510 6.50 -8.47 11.29
CA VAL A 510 6.30 -9.77 11.94
C VAL A 510 4.80 -10.06 11.94
N ARG A 511 4.39 -11.14 11.29
CA ARG A 511 3.00 -11.58 11.23
C ARG A 511 2.57 -12.24 12.55
N ASP A 512 1.26 -12.39 12.76
CA ASP A 512 0.69 -12.99 13.98
C ASP A 512 1.14 -14.45 14.19
N ASP A 513 1.48 -15.18 13.13
CA ASP A 513 2.03 -16.54 13.17
C ASP A 513 3.54 -16.57 13.47
N GLY A 514 4.16 -15.41 13.68
CA GLY A 514 5.59 -15.26 13.97
C GLY A 514 6.48 -15.28 12.71
N THR A 515 5.92 -15.45 11.52
CA THR A 515 6.65 -15.31 10.25
C THR A 515 6.90 -13.83 9.91
N TRP A 516 7.82 -13.56 8.99
CA TRP A 516 8.15 -12.21 8.57
C TRP A 516 7.90 -12.02 7.08
N GLY A 517 7.45 -10.85 6.68
CA GLY A 517 7.20 -10.51 5.29
C GLY A 517 6.32 -9.30 5.15
N SER A 518 6.08 -8.89 3.93
CA SER A 518 5.04 -7.92 3.64
C SER A 518 3.65 -8.51 3.90
N PRO A 519 2.69 -7.68 4.25
CA PRO A 519 1.29 -8.07 4.37
C PRO A 519 0.72 -8.45 3.00
N GLU A 520 -0.42 -9.12 3.03
CA GLU A 520 -1.12 -9.50 1.81
C GLU A 520 -1.48 -8.27 0.97
N GLY A 521 -1.07 -8.27 -0.30
CA GLY A 521 -1.25 -7.13 -1.22
C GLY A 521 -0.11 -6.10 -1.23
N ALA A 522 0.96 -6.29 -0.45
CA ALA A 522 2.20 -5.52 -0.54
C ALA A 522 3.37 -6.45 -0.93
N ASN A 523 4.34 -5.90 -1.68
CA ASN A 523 5.51 -6.66 -2.13
C ASN A 523 6.64 -6.58 -1.10
N ASP A 524 7.49 -7.64 -1.04
CA ASP A 524 8.73 -7.68 -0.28
C ASP A 524 9.93 -8.17 -1.12
N ASP A 525 9.77 -8.24 -2.42
CA ASP A 525 10.75 -8.81 -3.35
C ASP A 525 12.06 -8.02 -3.36
N CYS A 526 11.98 -6.68 -3.36
CA CYS A 526 13.18 -5.82 -3.35
C CYS A 526 13.90 -5.90 -2.00
N VAL A 527 13.18 -5.84 -0.88
CA VAL A 527 13.78 -5.91 0.44
C VAL A 527 14.40 -7.28 0.69
N MET A 528 13.76 -8.36 0.25
CA MET A 528 14.28 -9.72 0.35
C MET A 528 15.54 -9.90 -0.49
N ALA A 529 15.49 -9.58 -1.78
CA ALA A 529 16.66 -9.66 -2.67
C ALA A 529 17.82 -8.80 -2.15
N ARG A 530 17.52 -7.60 -1.62
CA ARG A 530 18.55 -6.71 -1.05
C ARG A 530 19.18 -7.29 0.21
N MET A 531 18.40 -7.90 1.11
CA MET A 531 18.93 -8.54 2.32
C MET A 531 19.77 -9.77 1.98
N ILE A 532 19.33 -10.61 1.03
CA ILE A 532 20.11 -11.77 0.54
C ILE A 532 21.46 -11.28 -0.02
N THR A 533 21.45 -10.26 -0.88
CA THR A 533 22.67 -9.69 -1.48
C THR A 533 23.66 -9.21 -0.42
N GLY A 534 23.17 -8.39 0.53
CA GLY A 534 24.02 -7.83 1.58
C GLY A 534 24.62 -8.89 2.51
N TYR A 535 23.84 -9.90 2.85
CA TYR A 535 24.33 -11.01 3.68
C TYR A 535 25.38 -11.85 2.96
N VAL A 536 25.15 -12.20 1.69
CA VAL A 536 26.12 -12.94 0.86
C VAL A 536 27.41 -12.13 0.67
N ALA A 537 27.29 -10.84 0.37
CA ALA A 537 28.44 -9.94 0.29
C ALA A 537 29.23 -9.87 1.62
N HIS A 538 28.53 -9.80 2.76
CA HIS A 538 29.16 -9.84 4.08
C HIS A 538 29.94 -11.14 4.32
N LYS A 539 29.36 -12.28 3.98
CA LYS A 539 30.05 -13.58 4.10
C LYS A 539 31.28 -13.67 3.23
N LEU A 540 31.22 -13.17 2.00
CA LEU A 540 32.34 -13.16 1.06
C LEU A 540 33.48 -12.23 1.52
N ARG A 541 33.19 -11.08 2.10
CA ARG A 541 34.21 -10.17 2.69
C ARG A 541 34.98 -10.82 3.84
N GLY A 542 34.36 -11.75 4.56
CA GLY A 542 35.00 -12.48 5.68
C GLY A 542 35.84 -13.68 5.26
N THR A 543 35.86 -14.05 3.97
CA THR A 543 36.63 -15.21 3.47
C THR A 543 37.90 -14.76 2.78
N THR A 544 39.00 -15.51 2.99
CA THR A 544 40.35 -15.26 2.39
C THR A 544 40.36 -15.47 0.87
N GLU A 545 39.27 -15.90 0.26
CA GLU A 545 39.12 -16.16 -1.18
C GLU A 545 39.07 -14.90 -2.06
N LEU A 546 38.96 -13.71 -1.46
CA LEU A 546 39.04 -12.41 -2.15
C LEU A 546 40.43 -12.15 -2.79
N HIS A 547 41.42 -13.00 -2.57
CA HIS A 547 42.80 -12.85 -3.10
C HIS A 547 43.07 -13.58 -4.41
N SER A 548 42.12 -14.29 -5.00
CA SER A 548 42.24 -14.81 -6.36
C SER A 548 41.96 -13.69 -7.36
N GLU A 549 42.88 -13.41 -8.27
CA GLU A 549 42.68 -12.45 -9.36
C GLU A 549 41.32 -12.73 -10.05
N PRO A 550 40.46 -11.68 -10.25
CA PRO A 550 39.21 -11.87 -10.98
C PRO A 550 39.53 -12.43 -12.37
N GLN A 551 38.84 -13.52 -12.74
CA GLN A 551 39.00 -14.09 -14.10
C GLN A 551 38.57 -13.01 -15.11
N ARG A 552 39.56 -12.38 -15.74
CA ARG A 552 39.35 -11.30 -16.71
C ARG A 552 38.62 -11.83 -17.94
N ILE A 553 37.29 -11.59 -17.98
CA ILE A 553 36.61 -11.49 -19.24
C ILE A 553 36.41 -9.97 -19.46
N VAL A 554 37.32 -9.39 -20.25
CA VAL A 554 37.33 -7.93 -20.52
C VAL A 554 36.19 -7.62 -21.49
N TYR A 555 35.02 -7.32 -20.98
CA TYR A 555 34.03 -6.51 -21.70
C TYR A 555 34.17 -5.07 -21.23
N ARG A 556 34.79 -4.25 -22.08
CA ARG A 556 34.87 -2.81 -21.86
C ARG A 556 33.53 -2.21 -22.30
N MET A 557 32.81 -1.57 -21.38
CA MET A 557 31.68 -0.70 -21.77
C MET A 557 32.20 0.32 -22.77
N PRO A 558 31.50 0.54 -23.90
CA PRO A 558 31.83 1.65 -24.77
C PRO A 558 31.73 2.97 -23.97
N THR A 559 32.77 3.76 -24.01
CA THR A 559 32.74 5.12 -23.43
C THR A 559 31.62 5.93 -24.05
N LEU A 560 31.16 6.99 -23.40
CA LEU A 560 30.15 7.90 -23.95
C LEU A 560 30.52 8.35 -25.40
N ARG A 561 31.80 8.52 -25.70
CA ARG A 561 32.29 8.82 -27.05
C ARG A 561 32.07 7.68 -28.03
N GLU A 562 32.26 6.44 -27.61
CA GLU A 562 32.05 5.24 -28.45
C GLU A 562 30.57 4.98 -28.66
N ARG A 563 29.71 5.27 -27.65
CA ARG A 563 28.24 5.20 -27.77
C ARG A 563 27.69 6.25 -28.75
N VAL A 564 28.19 7.48 -28.65
CA VAL A 564 27.82 8.57 -29.58
C VAL A 564 28.32 8.26 -30.99
N ALA A 565 29.52 7.70 -31.15
CA ALA A 565 30.01 7.26 -32.45
C ALA A 565 29.17 6.12 -33.05
N ALA A 566 28.76 5.12 -32.26
CA ALA A 566 27.89 4.06 -32.71
C ALA A 566 26.50 4.57 -33.13
N MET A 567 25.95 5.57 -32.46
CA MET A 567 24.69 6.23 -32.89
C MET A 567 24.83 7.02 -34.19
N ILE A 568 25.99 7.63 -34.44
CA ILE A 568 26.23 8.42 -35.66
C ILE A 568 26.46 7.52 -36.89
N PHE A 569 27.02 6.33 -36.70
CA PHE A 569 27.31 5.37 -37.78
C PHE A 569 26.23 4.30 -37.97
N ALA A 570 25.22 4.17 -37.09
CA ALA A 570 24.06 3.29 -37.30
C ALA A 570 23.08 3.81 -38.36
N ASP A 571 23.11 5.10 -38.70
CA ASP A 571 22.27 5.70 -39.74
C ASP A 571 22.85 5.56 -41.16
N GLU A 572 24.04 5.01 -41.36
CA GLU A 572 24.67 4.88 -42.71
C GLU A 572 24.48 3.49 -43.36
N ASP A 573 23.94 2.48 -42.66
CA ASP A 573 23.79 1.09 -43.18
C ASP A 573 22.34 0.72 -43.57
N GLU A 574 21.37 1.65 -43.56
CA GLU A 574 20.02 1.41 -44.10
C GLU A 574 19.85 1.98 -45.52
N GLY A 575 20.78 1.75 -46.40
CA GLY A 575 20.68 2.16 -47.81
C GLY A 575 21.50 1.25 -48.70
N GLU A 576 20.91 0.17 -49.15
CA GLU A 576 21.16 -0.61 -50.36
C GLU A 576 20.85 -2.08 -50.13
N ASP A 577 19.62 -2.48 -50.41
CA ASP A 577 19.28 -3.73 -51.06
C ASP A 577 17.81 -3.73 -51.50
N GLU A 578 17.53 -2.99 -52.60
CA GLU A 578 16.51 -3.34 -53.58
C GLU A 578 17.12 -4.37 -54.53
N TRP A 579 16.57 -5.57 -54.52
CA TRP A 579 16.19 -6.40 -55.70
C TRP A 579 15.62 -7.74 -55.21
#